data_53b27f154d4f6d402e6bdd991222064b
#
_entry.id   53b27f154d4f6d402e6bdd991222064b
#
_cell.length_a   1.000
_cell.length_b   1.000
_cell.length_c   1.000
_cell.angle_alpha   90.00
_cell.angle_beta   90.00
_cell.angle_gamma   90.00
#
_symmetry.space_group_name_H-M   'P 1'
#
loop_
_entity.id
_entity.type
_entity.pdbx_description
1 polymer ?
#
loop_
_entity_poly.entity_id
_entity_poly.type
_entity_poly.pdbx_seq_one_letter_code
_entity_poly.pdbx_strand_id
1 'polypeptide(L)'
;MRVRYRLLVILGAALMFGCVSSVDQVMKTDQSAVQLRSYQERAFDTADKEQTMRSVIATLQDLSFVLDKADLDLGVVSATKLSGFQLRVTVTVRPRGSSQMLVRANAQQEETAVEDPKPYQDFFIALEKSMFLTAHEVD
;
A
#
# COMPACT_ATOMS: atom_id res chain seq x y z
N MET A 1 24.63 -2.24 60.98
CA MET A 1 23.58 -3.07 60.37
C MET A 1 22.44 -2.27 59.66
N ARG A 2 22.08 -1.11 60.13
CA ARG A 2 20.95 -0.32 59.55
C ARG A 2 21.21 0.34 58.21
N VAL A 3 22.44 0.60 57.82
CA VAL A 3 22.85 1.23 56.54
C VAL A 3 22.81 0.22 55.39
N ARG A 4 23.12 -1.03 55.64
CA ARG A 4 23.11 -2.11 54.62
C ARG A 4 21.68 -2.48 54.17
N TYR A 5 20.70 -2.40 55.05
CA TYR A 5 19.29 -2.65 54.70
C TYR A 5 18.66 -1.52 53.86
N ARG A 6 19.08 -0.27 54.07
CA ARG A 6 18.61 0.87 53.28
C ARG A 6 19.13 0.84 51.84
N LEU A 7 20.35 0.34 51.62
CA LEU A 7 20.92 0.17 50.28
C LEU A 7 20.23 -0.97 49.50
N LEU A 8 19.87 -2.06 50.17
CA LEU A 8 19.15 -3.19 49.56
C LEU A 8 17.70 -2.82 49.16
N VAL A 9 17.02 -1.98 49.92
CA VAL A 9 15.66 -1.52 49.59
C VAL A 9 15.63 -0.55 48.44
N ILE A 10 16.66 0.29 48.29
CA ILE A 10 16.78 1.23 47.15
C ILE A 10 17.10 0.49 45.83
N LEU A 11 17.88 -0.59 45.89
CA LEU A 11 18.20 -1.40 44.72
C LEU A 11 17.01 -2.24 44.23
N GLY A 12 16.07 -2.61 45.12
CA GLY A 12 14.85 -3.35 44.79
C GLY A 12 13.76 -2.50 44.14
N ALA A 13 13.75 -1.18 44.36
CA ALA A 13 12.74 -0.26 43.80
C ALA A 13 13.02 0.17 42.35
N ALA A 14 14.22 -0.04 41.85
CA ALA A 14 14.62 0.38 40.48
C ALA A 14 14.24 -0.62 39.36
N LEU A 15 13.65 -1.78 39.69
CA LEU A 15 13.36 -2.84 38.72
C LEU A 15 11.88 -2.87 38.24
N MET A 16 11.04 -1.90 38.61
CA MET A 16 9.61 -1.89 38.29
C MET A 16 9.22 -0.89 37.20
N PHE A 17 10.18 -0.29 36.48
CA PHE A 17 9.87 0.65 35.39
C PHE A 17 10.21 0.06 34.03
N GLY A 18 9.55 -1.00 33.60
CA GLY A 18 9.84 -1.55 32.32
C GLY A 18 8.78 -2.48 31.75
N CYS A 19 7.56 -2.02 31.50
CA CYS A 19 6.62 -2.73 30.57
C CYS A 19 5.36 -1.88 30.29
N VAL A 20 5.48 -0.72 29.64
CA VAL A 20 4.28 0.02 29.16
C VAL A 20 4.34 0.41 27.69
N SER A 21 5.47 0.21 26.98
CA SER A 21 5.64 0.77 25.64
C SER A 21 5.35 -0.18 24.46
N SER A 22 5.14 -1.48 24.68
CA SER A 22 4.98 -2.43 23.57
C SER A 22 3.55 -2.52 23.01
N VAL A 23 2.54 -2.36 23.86
CA VAL A 23 1.13 -2.48 23.42
C VAL A 23 0.68 -1.27 22.59
N ASP A 24 1.05 -0.06 23.00
CA ASP A 24 0.75 1.17 22.26
C ASP A 24 1.44 1.22 20.89
N GLN A 25 2.64 0.64 20.78
CA GLN A 25 3.38 0.61 19.53
C GLN A 25 2.80 -0.42 18.56
N VAL A 26 2.35 -1.57 19.03
CA VAL A 26 1.65 -2.59 18.23
C VAL A 26 0.32 -2.05 17.71
N MET A 27 -0.49 -1.39 18.55
CA MET A 27 -1.77 -0.80 18.14
C MET A 27 -1.61 0.32 17.12
N LYS A 28 -0.60 1.18 17.27
CA LYS A 28 -0.29 2.23 16.28
C LYS A 28 0.17 1.64 14.95
N THR A 29 0.93 0.57 14.95
CA THR A 29 1.40 -0.13 13.74
C THR A 29 0.23 -0.80 13.02
N ASP A 30 -0.71 -1.42 13.73
CA ASP A 30 -1.88 -2.06 13.14
C ASP A 30 -2.86 -1.02 12.55
N GLN A 31 -3.10 0.10 13.20
CA GLN A 31 -3.92 1.20 12.67
C GLN A 31 -3.28 1.83 11.43
N SER A 32 -1.96 2.05 11.44
CA SER A 32 -1.21 2.54 10.29
C SER A 32 -1.30 1.58 9.10
N ALA A 33 -1.17 0.27 9.32
CA ALA A 33 -1.30 -0.75 8.29
C ALA A 33 -2.71 -0.83 7.70
N VAL A 34 -3.76 -0.67 8.50
CA VAL A 34 -5.16 -0.63 8.02
C VAL A 34 -5.42 0.63 7.21
N GLN A 35 -4.94 1.79 7.65
CA GLN A 35 -5.06 3.03 6.90
C GLN A 35 -4.32 2.94 5.56
N LEU A 36 -3.11 2.42 5.54
CA LEU A 36 -2.34 2.26 4.31
C LEU A 36 -3.07 1.37 3.30
N ARG A 37 -3.66 0.25 3.74
CA ARG A 37 -4.47 -0.62 2.87
C ARG A 37 -5.66 0.11 2.25
N SER A 38 -6.31 1.01 2.97
CA SER A 38 -7.45 1.78 2.45
C SER A 38 -7.07 2.70 1.28
N TYR A 39 -5.82 3.16 1.22
CA TYR A 39 -5.30 3.93 0.08
C TYR A 39 -4.81 3.05 -1.06
N GLN A 40 -4.35 1.85 -0.75
CA GLN A 40 -3.75 0.91 -1.70
C GLN A 40 -4.75 0.10 -2.50
N GLU A 41 -6.03 0.08 -2.12
CA GLU A 41 -7.03 -0.78 -2.73
C GLU A 41 -8.27 -0.01 -3.19
N ARG A 42 -8.78 -0.38 -4.39
CA ARG A 42 -10.09 0.06 -4.91
C ARG A 42 -10.80 -1.10 -5.57
N ALA A 43 -12.12 -1.19 -5.35
CA ALA A 43 -12.99 -2.09 -6.08
C ALA A 43 -13.69 -1.32 -7.22
N PHE A 44 -13.76 -1.95 -8.39
CA PHE A 44 -14.41 -1.41 -9.59
C PHE A 44 -15.56 -2.32 -10.01
N ASP A 45 -16.70 -1.76 -10.37
CA ASP A 45 -17.92 -2.49 -10.74
C ASP A 45 -17.82 -3.03 -12.18
N THR A 46 -16.89 -3.92 -12.40
CA THR A 46 -16.68 -4.64 -13.67
C THR A 46 -16.19 -6.05 -13.39
N ALA A 47 -16.62 -7.02 -14.21
CA ALA A 47 -16.11 -8.38 -14.21
C ALA A 47 -14.99 -8.60 -15.24
N ASP A 48 -14.68 -7.58 -16.06
CA ASP A 48 -13.70 -7.67 -17.14
C ASP A 48 -12.29 -7.40 -16.62
N LYS A 49 -11.58 -8.50 -16.34
CA LYS A 49 -10.19 -8.47 -15.87
C LYS A 49 -9.25 -7.90 -16.94
N GLU A 50 -9.44 -8.29 -18.19
CA GLU A 50 -8.55 -7.89 -19.30
C GLU A 50 -8.65 -6.39 -19.54
N GLN A 51 -9.85 -5.84 -19.61
CA GLN A 51 -10.07 -4.40 -19.73
C GLN A 51 -9.48 -3.64 -18.54
N THR A 52 -9.70 -4.12 -17.33
CA THR A 52 -9.13 -3.51 -16.11
C THR A 52 -7.60 -3.49 -16.17
N MET A 53 -6.96 -4.58 -16.62
CA MET A 53 -5.51 -4.66 -16.80
C MET A 53 -4.99 -3.67 -17.85
N ARG A 54 -5.69 -3.54 -18.99
CA ARG A 54 -5.34 -2.54 -20.03
C ARG A 54 -5.44 -1.12 -19.49
N SER A 55 -6.48 -0.81 -18.72
CA SER A 55 -6.64 0.50 -18.09
C SER A 55 -5.55 0.79 -17.06
N VAL A 56 -5.14 -0.19 -16.27
CA VAL A 56 -4.00 -0.07 -15.35
C VAL A 56 -2.71 0.24 -16.11
N ILE A 57 -2.43 -0.49 -17.18
CA ILE A 57 -1.24 -0.27 -18.03
C ILE A 57 -1.24 1.14 -18.60
N ALA A 58 -2.34 1.56 -19.23
CA ALA A 58 -2.47 2.90 -19.81
C ALA A 58 -2.29 3.99 -18.75
N THR A 59 -2.92 3.83 -17.58
CA THR A 59 -2.80 4.77 -16.45
C THR A 59 -1.36 4.92 -15.97
N LEU A 60 -0.62 3.80 -15.81
CA LEU A 60 0.79 3.85 -15.42
C LEU A 60 1.65 4.58 -16.46
N GLN A 61 1.40 4.34 -17.74
CA GLN A 61 2.11 5.04 -18.84
C GLN A 61 1.78 6.54 -18.87
N ASP A 62 0.52 6.92 -18.68
CA ASP A 62 0.09 8.33 -18.60
C ASP A 62 0.72 9.05 -17.41
N LEU A 63 0.96 8.35 -16.30
CA LEU A 63 1.68 8.84 -15.14
C LEU A 63 3.22 8.78 -15.30
N SER A 64 3.71 8.52 -16.53
CA SER A 64 5.13 8.47 -16.88
C SER A 64 5.91 7.31 -16.24
N PHE A 65 5.24 6.20 -15.93
CA PHE A 65 5.92 4.96 -15.59
C PHE A 65 6.30 4.18 -16.85
N VAL A 66 7.46 3.54 -16.79
CA VAL A 66 7.90 2.56 -17.78
C VAL A 66 7.53 1.17 -17.27
N LEU A 67 6.85 0.38 -18.10
CA LEU A 67 6.46 -0.97 -17.75
C LEU A 67 7.69 -1.87 -17.65
N ASP A 68 7.85 -2.56 -16.54
CA ASP A 68 8.87 -3.58 -16.34
C ASP A 68 8.33 -4.97 -16.74
N LYS A 69 7.08 -5.26 -16.33
CA LYS A 69 6.42 -6.54 -16.60
C LYS A 69 4.90 -6.38 -16.53
N ALA A 70 4.18 -7.07 -17.42
CA ALA A 70 2.74 -7.26 -17.32
C ALA A 70 2.41 -8.74 -17.54
N ASP A 71 1.61 -9.31 -16.62
CA ASP A 71 1.17 -10.70 -16.65
C ASP A 71 -0.36 -10.71 -16.50
N LEU A 72 -1.06 -10.94 -17.63
CA LEU A 72 -2.52 -10.92 -17.67
C LEU A 72 -3.15 -12.12 -16.93
N ASP A 73 -2.49 -13.27 -16.96
CA ASP A 73 -3.00 -14.47 -16.31
C ASP A 73 -2.93 -14.34 -14.79
N LEU A 74 -1.82 -13.86 -14.27
CA LEU A 74 -1.65 -13.57 -12.85
C LEU A 74 -2.37 -12.28 -12.42
N GLY A 75 -2.67 -11.39 -13.35
CA GLY A 75 -3.25 -10.08 -13.05
C GLY A 75 -2.25 -9.15 -12.34
N VAL A 76 -0.99 -9.12 -12.78
CA VAL A 76 0.07 -8.34 -12.17
C VAL A 76 0.74 -7.44 -13.20
N VAL A 77 0.92 -6.16 -12.87
CA VAL A 77 1.71 -5.19 -13.61
C VAL A 77 2.76 -4.59 -12.70
N SER A 78 4.01 -4.56 -13.15
CA SER A 78 5.09 -3.84 -12.49
C SER A 78 5.62 -2.75 -13.41
N ALA A 79 5.86 -1.56 -12.85
CA ALA A 79 6.36 -0.41 -13.58
C ALA A 79 7.27 0.46 -12.71
N THR A 80 8.21 1.14 -13.34
CA THR A 80 9.19 1.99 -12.66
C THR A 80 9.19 3.39 -13.25
N LYS A 81 9.27 4.41 -12.39
CA LYS A 81 9.44 5.80 -12.77
C LYS A 81 10.77 6.31 -12.23
N LEU A 82 11.57 6.87 -13.11
CA LEU A 82 12.85 7.52 -12.79
C LEU A 82 12.62 9.04 -12.77
N SER A 83 12.48 9.62 -11.60
CA SER A 83 12.21 11.05 -11.41
C SER A 83 12.97 11.54 -10.18
N GLY A 84 14.29 11.64 -10.32
CA GLY A 84 15.21 11.98 -9.22
C GLY A 84 15.57 10.76 -8.33
N PHE A 85 14.60 9.92 -8.04
CA PHE A 85 14.78 8.63 -7.36
C PHE A 85 13.91 7.56 -8.05
N GLN A 86 14.28 6.32 -7.87
CA GLN A 86 13.56 5.20 -8.45
C GLN A 86 12.27 4.92 -7.64
N LEU A 87 11.13 5.12 -8.28
CA LEU A 87 9.82 4.74 -7.75
C LEU A 87 9.30 3.52 -8.54
N ARG A 88 9.17 2.39 -7.87
CA ARG A 88 8.58 1.16 -8.43
C ARG A 88 7.17 0.98 -7.91
N VAL A 89 6.25 0.64 -8.81
CA VAL A 89 4.87 0.31 -8.48
C VAL A 89 4.56 -1.11 -8.98
N THR A 90 3.89 -1.88 -8.14
CA THR A 90 3.32 -3.18 -8.51
C THR A 90 1.80 -3.11 -8.30
N VAL A 91 1.04 -3.34 -9.36
CA VAL A 91 -0.43 -3.35 -9.34
C VAL A 91 -0.92 -4.76 -9.56
N THR A 92 -1.86 -5.20 -8.73
CA THR A 92 -2.55 -6.49 -8.87
C THR A 92 -4.03 -6.27 -9.13
N VAL A 93 -4.59 -7.04 -10.06
CA VAL A 93 -6.00 -7.05 -10.44
C VAL A 93 -6.56 -8.43 -10.18
N ARG A 94 -7.56 -8.52 -9.31
CA ARG A 94 -8.18 -9.80 -8.91
C ARG A 94 -9.71 -9.70 -8.92
N PRO A 95 -10.43 -10.77 -9.29
CA PRO A 95 -11.86 -10.81 -9.12
C PRO A 95 -12.26 -10.64 -7.64
N ARG A 96 -13.31 -9.86 -7.41
CA ARG A 96 -13.97 -9.70 -6.12
C ARG A 96 -15.44 -10.09 -6.27
N GLY A 97 -15.78 -11.31 -5.88
CA GLY A 97 -17.10 -11.87 -6.20
C GLY A 97 -17.27 -12.06 -7.72
N SER A 98 -18.50 -11.94 -8.20
CA SER A 98 -18.87 -12.20 -9.60
C SER A 98 -18.95 -10.95 -10.48
N SER A 99 -18.95 -9.74 -9.89
CA SER A 99 -19.26 -8.51 -10.60
C SER A 99 -18.24 -7.38 -10.40
N GLN A 100 -17.19 -7.60 -9.59
CA GLN A 100 -16.22 -6.58 -9.28
C GLN A 100 -14.79 -7.07 -9.51
N MET A 101 -13.89 -6.12 -9.84
CA MET A 101 -12.45 -6.29 -9.81
C MET A 101 -11.87 -5.48 -8.64
N LEU A 102 -11.01 -6.10 -7.84
CA LEU A 102 -10.20 -5.46 -6.83
C LEU A 102 -8.83 -5.12 -7.45
N VAL A 103 -8.50 -3.84 -7.46
CA VAL A 103 -7.19 -3.33 -7.87
C VAL A 103 -6.42 -2.92 -6.63
N ARG A 104 -5.22 -3.44 -6.46
CA ARG A 104 -4.30 -3.09 -5.38
C ARG A 104 -2.98 -2.60 -5.95
N ALA A 105 -2.55 -1.43 -5.49
CA ALA A 105 -1.26 -0.83 -5.83
C ALA A 105 -0.32 -0.85 -4.63
N ASN A 106 0.93 -1.25 -4.84
CA ASN A 106 2.01 -1.14 -3.87
C ASN A 106 3.14 -0.36 -4.50
N ALA A 107 3.62 0.67 -3.81
CA ALA A 107 4.71 1.50 -4.27
C ALA A 107 5.92 1.37 -3.34
N GLN A 108 7.12 1.37 -3.93
CA GLN A 108 8.41 1.35 -3.24
C GLN A 108 9.31 2.42 -3.84
N GLN A 109 9.90 3.20 -2.98
CA GLN A 109 10.95 4.14 -3.35
C GLN A 109 12.30 3.54 -2.96
N GLU A 110 13.12 3.23 -3.96
CA GLU A 110 14.32 2.40 -3.78
C GLU A 110 13.92 1.03 -3.20
N GLU A 111 14.15 0.76 -1.93
CA GLU A 111 13.75 -0.49 -1.26
C GLU A 111 12.75 -0.27 -0.13
N THR A 112 12.29 0.98 0.07
CA THR A 112 11.39 1.35 1.15
C THR A 112 9.95 1.49 0.65
N ALA A 113 8.99 0.90 1.37
CA ALA A 113 7.57 1.04 1.06
C ALA A 113 7.13 2.51 1.18
N VAL A 114 6.35 2.98 0.20
CA VAL A 114 5.77 4.32 0.22
C VAL A 114 4.49 4.30 1.06
N GLU A 115 4.51 5.03 2.17
CA GLU A 115 3.37 5.15 3.10
C GLU A 115 2.53 6.41 2.84
N ASP A 116 3.05 7.38 2.08
CA ASP A 116 2.31 8.57 1.69
C ASP A 116 1.08 8.18 0.85
N PRO A 117 -0.14 8.61 1.23
CA PRO A 117 -1.36 8.31 0.49
C PRO A 117 -1.42 8.95 -0.89
N LYS A 118 -0.73 10.07 -1.11
CA LYS A 118 -0.86 10.88 -2.33
C LYS A 118 -0.56 10.12 -3.63
N PRO A 119 0.55 9.37 -3.78
CA PRO A 119 0.82 8.62 -5.00
C PRO A 119 -0.27 7.59 -5.33
N TYR A 120 -0.86 6.96 -4.32
CA TYR A 120 -1.95 6.01 -4.50
C TYR A 120 -3.25 6.70 -4.93
N GLN A 121 -3.56 7.84 -4.32
CA GLN A 121 -4.74 8.65 -4.69
C GLN A 121 -4.62 9.15 -6.13
N ASP A 122 -3.47 9.69 -6.53
CA ASP A 122 -3.23 10.16 -7.89
C ASP A 122 -3.39 9.01 -8.91
N PHE A 123 -2.86 7.82 -8.60
CA PHE A 123 -3.02 6.63 -9.42
C PHE A 123 -4.50 6.21 -9.57
N PHE A 124 -5.23 6.09 -8.47
CA PHE A 124 -6.63 5.64 -8.53
C PHE A 124 -7.56 6.64 -9.19
N ILE A 125 -7.35 7.95 -9.01
CA ILE A 125 -8.10 9.01 -9.72
C ILE A 125 -7.87 8.88 -11.23
N ALA A 126 -6.63 8.69 -11.66
CA ALA A 126 -6.30 8.52 -13.06
C ALA A 126 -6.87 7.20 -13.63
N LEU A 127 -6.84 6.11 -12.86
CA LEU A 127 -7.41 4.82 -13.25
C LEU A 127 -8.93 4.89 -13.39
N GLU A 128 -9.64 5.49 -12.45
CA GLU A 128 -11.09 5.70 -12.53
C GLU A 128 -11.48 6.45 -13.80
N LYS A 129 -10.75 7.50 -14.13
CA LYS A 129 -10.94 8.27 -15.36
C LYS A 129 -10.68 7.44 -16.61
N SER A 130 -9.62 6.65 -16.64
CA SER A 130 -9.27 5.75 -17.76
C SER A 130 -10.36 4.71 -17.97
N MET A 131 -10.87 4.08 -16.92
CA MET A 131 -11.93 3.09 -17.02
C MET A 131 -13.25 3.69 -17.48
N PHE A 132 -13.59 4.90 -17.05
CA PHE A 132 -14.79 5.62 -17.51
C PHE A 132 -14.71 5.96 -19.00
N LEU A 133 -13.58 6.46 -19.49
CA LEU A 133 -13.39 6.75 -20.92
C LEU A 133 -13.50 5.49 -21.79
N THR A 134 -12.91 4.39 -21.33
CA THR A 134 -12.97 3.11 -22.06
C THR A 134 -14.41 2.59 -22.17
N ALA A 135 -15.23 2.78 -21.15
CA ALA A 135 -16.65 2.38 -21.19
C ALA A 135 -17.49 3.19 -22.19
N HIS A 136 -17.05 4.37 -22.59
CA HIS A 136 -17.76 5.23 -23.56
C HIS A 136 -17.31 5.06 -25.00
N GLU A 137 -16.15 4.44 -25.25
CA GLU A 137 -15.66 4.17 -26.60
C GLU A 137 -16.28 2.92 -27.26
N VAL A 138 -17.14 2.21 -26.58
CA VAL A 138 -17.78 0.97 -27.06
C VAL A 138 -19.10 1.22 -27.76
N ASP A 139 -19.55 2.48 -27.84
CA ASP A 139 -20.66 2.92 -28.68
C ASP A 139 -20.13 3.24 -30.08
#